data_6ad87f041eacd71cad57d41cc10f263a
#
_entry.id   6ad87f041eacd71cad57d41cc10f263a
#
_cell.length_a   1.000
_cell.length_b   1.000
_cell.length_c   1.000
_cell.angle_alpha   90.00
_cell.angle_beta   90.00
_cell.angle_gamma   90.00
#
_symmetry.space_group_name_H-M   'P 1'
#
loop_
_entity.id
_entity.type
_entity.pdbx_description
1 polymer ?
#
loop_
_entity_poly.entity_id
_entity_poly.type
_entity_poly.pdbx_seq_one_letter_code
_entity_poly.pdbx_strand_id
1 'polypeptide(L)'
;MPLRCIGCVALLIATAAPACAKELATQPAVSSRLVLSRTERRLAFTGDPIWKLQLQSPGTANLDFDTVTGKAHRQTADRHRSGTRAPLPPGTYSLGPVERLGPRDPVELGPIWIGLEPRFPTGRGHLGIHLDPSANRNSNSGTLGCVGLIHRDEMLKLASLVKRRKVQTLVVLE
;
A
#
# COMPACT_ATOMS: atom_id res chain seq x y z
N MET A 1 40.62 -84.13 -27.84
CA MET A 1 39.23 -83.63 -27.71
C MET A 1 39.22 -82.52 -26.70
N PRO A 2 39.04 -81.23 -27.07
CA PRO A 2 39.07 -80.13 -26.11
C PRO A 2 37.67 -79.75 -25.67
N LEU A 3 37.55 -79.53 -24.36
CA LEU A 3 36.38 -79.03 -23.69
C LEU A 3 36.33 -77.50 -23.84
N ARG A 4 35.20 -76.97 -24.30
CA ARG A 4 34.95 -75.56 -24.44
C ARG A 4 34.35 -75.01 -23.13
N CYS A 5 35.01 -74.02 -22.49
CA CYS A 5 34.47 -73.21 -21.42
C CYS A 5 33.54 -72.11 -21.99
N ILE A 6 32.31 -72.09 -21.50
CA ILE A 6 31.31 -71.04 -21.80
C ILE A 6 31.52 -69.96 -20.79
N GLY A 7 31.89 -68.73 -21.25
CA GLY A 7 32.03 -67.58 -20.42
C GLY A 7 30.64 -66.94 -20.14
N CYS A 8 30.31 -66.79 -18.86
CA CYS A 8 29.17 -65.96 -18.42
C CYS A 8 29.52 -64.45 -18.47
N VAL A 9 28.82 -63.75 -19.35
CA VAL A 9 28.85 -62.27 -19.37
C VAL A 9 27.81 -61.77 -18.36
N ALA A 10 28.26 -61.16 -17.30
CA ALA A 10 27.39 -60.52 -16.34
C ALA A 10 27.03 -59.08 -16.84
N LEU A 11 25.75 -58.83 -17.13
CA LEU A 11 25.22 -57.57 -17.56
C LEU A 11 24.95 -56.71 -16.28
N LEU A 12 25.78 -55.70 -16.05
CA LEU A 12 25.57 -54.71 -14.99
C LEU A 12 24.51 -53.71 -15.45
N ILE A 13 23.31 -53.79 -14.90
CA ILE A 13 22.23 -52.79 -15.07
C ILE A 13 22.47 -51.69 -14.06
N ALA A 14 22.95 -50.54 -14.51
CA ALA A 14 23.02 -49.33 -13.70
C ALA A 14 21.63 -48.68 -13.55
N THR A 15 21.02 -48.77 -12.38
CA THR A 15 19.78 -48.08 -12.06
C THR A 15 20.09 -46.61 -11.70
N ALA A 16 19.80 -45.71 -12.63
CA ALA A 16 19.83 -44.26 -12.35
C ALA A 16 18.65 -43.91 -11.44
N ALA A 17 18.94 -43.46 -10.22
CA ALA A 17 17.94 -42.89 -9.32
C ALA A 17 17.49 -41.53 -9.85
N PRO A 18 16.16 -41.23 -9.87
CA PRO A 18 15.70 -39.90 -10.24
C PRO A 18 16.14 -38.89 -9.17
N ALA A 19 16.91 -37.87 -9.57
CA ALA A 19 17.22 -36.73 -8.76
C ALA A 19 15.91 -35.97 -8.49
N CYS A 20 15.42 -36.05 -7.25
CA CYS A 20 14.30 -35.23 -6.77
C CYS A 20 14.75 -33.77 -6.72
N ALA A 21 14.51 -33.04 -7.80
CA ALA A 21 14.69 -31.59 -7.82
C ALA A 21 13.68 -30.99 -6.84
N LYS A 22 14.16 -30.60 -5.66
CA LYS A 22 13.39 -29.87 -4.67
C LYS A 22 13.08 -28.50 -5.29
N GLU A 23 11.84 -28.35 -5.77
CA GLU A 23 11.31 -27.08 -6.25
C GLU A 23 11.39 -26.08 -5.09
N LEU A 24 12.35 -25.16 -5.18
CA LEU A 24 12.46 -24.05 -4.22
C LEU A 24 11.21 -23.21 -4.43
N ALA A 25 10.22 -23.36 -3.55
CA ALA A 25 9.06 -22.47 -3.50
C ALA A 25 9.58 -21.04 -3.36
N THR A 26 9.54 -20.28 -4.44
CA THR A 26 9.90 -18.87 -4.47
C THR A 26 8.93 -18.14 -3.55
N GLN A 27 9.37 -17.80 -2.35
CA GLN A 27 8.57 -16.94 -1.46
C GLN A 27 8.26 -15.66 -2.21
N PRO A 28 6.99 -15.18 -2.19
CA PRO A 28 6.63 -13.95 -2.87
C PRO A 28 7.54 -12.84 -2.36
N ALA A 29 8.25 -12.19 -3.27
CA ALA A 29 9.13 -11.07 -2.94
C ALA A 29 8.33 -10.03 -2.16
N VAL A 30 8.76 -9.74 -0.92
CA VAL A 30 8.11 -8.72 -0.09
C VAL A 30 8.22 -7.39 -0.83
N SER A 31 7.12 -6.90 -1.38
CA SER A 31 7.07 -5.66 -2.13
C SER A 31 6.88 -4.45 -1.19
N SER A 32 7.29 -3.27 -1.64
CA SER A 32 7.02 -2.03 -0.91
C SER A 32 5.50 -1.77 -0.84
N ARG A 33 5.02 -1.32 0.33
CA ARG A 33 3.61 -1.01 0.57
C ARG A 33 3.46 0.22 1.46
N LEU A 34 2.27 0.82 1.42
CA LEU A 34 1.83 1.82 2.40
C LEU A 34 0.99 1.14 3.48
N VAL A 35 1.10 1.64 4.70
CA VAL A 35 0.24 1.24 5.83
C VAL A 35 -0.28 2.50 6.50
N LEU A 36 -1.60 2.63 6.61
CA LEU A 36 -2.26 3.75 7.30
C LEU A 36 -2.79 3.25 8.65
N SER A 37 -2.41 3.94 9.72
CA SER A 37 -2.87 3.63 11.08
C SER A 37 -3.24 4.89 11.84
N ARG A 38 -4.22 4.78 12.74
CA ARG A 38 -4.61 5.88 13.62
C ARG A 38 -3.55 6.10 14.68
N THR A 39 -3.39 7.37 15.12
CA THR A 39 -2.54 7.74 16.26
C THR A 39 -3.37 8.46 17.32
N GLU A 40 -2.83 8.64 18.52
CA GLU A 40 -3.45 9.45 19.57
C GLU A 40 -3.20 10.95 19.39
N ARG A 41 -2.37 11.33 18.40
CA ARG A 41 -2.02 12.73 18.14
C ARG A 41 -3.15 13.47 17.42
N ARG A 42 -3.23 14.77 17.63
CA ARG A 42 -4.17 15.66 16.96
C ARG A 42 -3.47 16.90 16.44
N LEU A 43 -4.02 17.49 15.39
CA LEU A 43 -3.60 18.80 14.90
C LEU A 43 -3.95 19.87 15.93
N ALA A 44 -2.98 20.74 16.24
CA ALA A 44 -3.11 21.68 17.36
C ALA A 44 -4.24 22.70 17.17
N PHE A 45 -4.44 23.18 15.94
CA PHE A 45 -5.42 24.24 15.65
C PHE A 45 -6.82 23.68 15.33
N THR A 46 -6.91 22.63 14.52
CA THR A 46 -8.21 22.12 14.03
C THR A 46 -8.71 20.90 14.79
N GLY A 47 -7.87 20.27 15.61
CA GLY A 47 -8.22 19.09 16.41
C GLY A 47 -8.42 17.81 15.60
N ASP A 48 -8.14 17.82 14.29
CA ASP A 48 -8.22 16.61 13.47
C ASP A 48 -7.26 15.54 13.99
N PRO A 49 -7.71 14.27 14.10
CA PRO A 49 -6.81 13.19 14.41
C PRO A 49 -5.72 13.04 13.34
N ILE A 50 -4.49 12.92 13.80
CA ILE A 50 -3.36 12.60 12.93
C ILE A 50 -3.32 11.09 12.72
N TRP A 51 -3.29 10.70 11.46
CA TRP A 51 -3.05 9.34 11.04
C TRP A 51 -1.63 9.22 10.51
N LYS A 52 -0.98 8.10 10.80
CA LYS A 52 0.35 7.80 10.29
C LYS A 52 0.25 6.98 9.02
N LEU A 53 0.77 7.53 7.92
CA LEU A 53 0.98 6.81 6.67
C LEU A 53 2.43 6.38 6.61
N GLN A 54 2.68 5.08 6.72
CA GLN A 54 4.01 4.51 6.73
C GLN A 54 4.33 3.83 5.40
N LEU A 55 5.45 4.21 4.78
CA LEU A 55 6.02 3.49 3.65
C LEU A 55 6.96 2.41 4.17
N GLN A 56 6.59 1.17 4.00
CA GLN A 56 7.36 -0.02 4.32
C GLN A 56 8.02 -0.58 3.06
N SER A 57 9.33 -0.84 3.11
CA SER A 57 10.07 -1.43 1.99
C SER A 57 11.11 -2.41 2.51
N PRO A 58 11.31 -3.54 1.83
CA PRO A 58 12.30 -4.55 2.23
C PRO A 58 13.70 -3.93 2.33
N GLY A 59 14.42 -4.30 3.37
CA GLY A 59 15.83 -3.91 3.56
C GLY A 59 16.08 -2.42 3.83
N THR A 60 15.02 -1.61 4.06
CA THR A 60 15.17 -0.19 4.39
C THR A 60 14.34 0.19 5.61
N ALA A 61 14.75 1.24 6.32
CA ALA A 61 13.94 1.81 7.39
C ALA A 61 12.59 2.30 6.85
N ASN A 62 11.54 2.14 7.66
CA ASN A 62 10.22 2.69 7.34
C ASN A 62 10.27 4.22 7.32
N LEU A 63 9.44 4.81 6.46
CA LEU A 63 9.28 6.25 6.37
C LEU A 63 7.84 6.61 6.75
N ASP A 64 7.69 7.49 7.73
CA ASP A 64 6.41 7.92 8.26
C ASP A 64 6.05 9.31 7.71
N PHE A 65 4.75 9.49 7.44
CA PHE A 65 4.12 10.74 7.00
C PHE A 65 2.90 11.01 7.85
N ASP A 66 2.77 12.24 8.34
CA ASP A 66 1.58 12.66 9.06
C ASP A 66 0.47 13.02 8.08
N THR A 67 -0.72 12.48 8.33
CA THR A 67 -1.89 12.62 7.45
C THR A 67 -3.16 12.85 8.25
N VAL A 68 -4.20 13.30 7.57
CA VAL A 68 -5.57 13.33 8.06
C VAL A 68 -6.47 12.49 7.16
N THR A 69 -7.52 11.90 7.70
CA THR A 69 -8.56 11.21 6.93
C THR A 69 -9.92 11.37 7.59
N GLY A 70 -10.95 11.69 6.80
CA GLY A 70 -12.25 12.08 7.29
C GLY A 70 -12.22 13.45 7.99
N LYS A 71 -13.38 13.90 8.49
CA LYS A 71 -13.52 15.13 9.30
C LYS A 71 -13.38 14.80 10.78
N ALA A 72 -12.84 15.75 11.59
CA ALA A 72 -12.63 15.57 13.03
C ALA A 72 -13.87 15.07 13.77
N HIS A 73 -15.05 15.63 13.45
CA HIS A 73 -16.33 15.29 14.07
C HIS A 73 -17.03 14.07 13.45
N ARG A 74 -16.40 13.37 12.51
CA ARG A 74 -16.95 12.20 11.80
C ARG A 74 -16.11 10.93 11.95
N GLN A 75 -15.19 10.91 12.89
CA GLN A 75 -14.26 9.79 13.08
C GLN A 75 -14.94 8.48 13.50
N THR A 76 -16.12 8.54 14.09
CA THR A 76 -16.92 7.37 14.50
C THR A 76 -18.09 7.05 13.55
N ALA A 77 -18.24 7.81 12.45
CA ALA A 77 -19.28 7.56 11.48
C ALA A 77 -18.96 6.32 10.65
N ASP A 78 -20.00 5.75 10.01
CA ASP A 78 -19.83 4.57 9.15
C ASP A 78 -18.83 4.85 8.03
N ARG A 79 -17.71 4.16 8.06
CA ARG A 79 -16.59 4.33 7.13
C ARG A 79 -16.86 3.72 5.76
N HIS A 80 -17.81 2.77 5.66
CA HIS A 80 -18.17 2.11 4.40
C HIS A 80 -19.28 2.83 3.62
N ARG A 81 -20.03 3.70 4.29
CA ARG A 81 -21.13 4.44 3.65
C ARG A 81 -20.64 5.72 2.99
N SER A 82 -21.06 5.95 1.74
CA SER A 82 -20.77 7.20 1.02
C SER A 82 -21.42 8.43 1.71
N GLY A 83 -20.79 9.60 1.60
CA GLY A 83 -21.30 10.86 2.13
C GLY A 83 -21.13 11.08 3.63
N THR A 84 -20.65 10.10 4.39
CA THR A 84 -20.49 10.20 5.86
C THR A 84 -19.35 11.12 6.29
N ARG A 85 -18.40 11.42 5.39
CA ARG A 85 -17.16 12.15 5.67
C ARG A 85 -16.29 11.47 6.76
N ALA A 86 -16.52 10.18 6.97
CA ALA A 86 -15.75 9.34 7.87
C ALA A 86 -14.33 9.08 7.31
N PRO A 87 -13.39 8.61 8.12
CA PRO A 87 -12.07 8.18 7.65
C PRO A 87 -12.13 7.12 6.56
N LEU A 88 -11.02 6.93 5.86
CA LEU A 88 -10.87 5.87 4.88
C LEU A 88 -11.20 4.50 5.51
N PRO A 89 -12.06 3.66 4.91
CA PRO A 89 -12.40 2.34 5.44
C PRO A 89 -11.18 1.45 5.66
N PRO A 90 -11.18 0.59 6.71
CA PRO A 90 -10.12 -0.39 6.90
C PRO A 90 -10.14 -1.44 5.77
N GLY A 91 -8.95 -1.93 5.43
CA GLY A 91 -8.80 -2.92 4.37
C GLY A 91 -7.64 -2.64 3.43
N THR A 92 -7.58 -3.39 2.35
CA THR A 92 -6.51 -3.30 1.35
C THR A 92 -6.99 -2.58 0.11
N TYR A 93 -6.14 -1.68 -0.40
CA TYR A 93 -6.39 -0.89 -1.61
C TYR A 93 -5.29 -1.10 -2.63
N SER A 94 -5.65 -1.09 -3.91
CA SER A 94 -4.70 -0.90 -5.00
C SER A 94 -4.42 0.59 -5.18
N LEU A 95 -3.15 0.96 -5.41
CA LEU A 95 -2.78 2.32 -5.80
C LEU A 95 -2.89 2.47 -7.31
N GLY A 96 -3.53 3.55 -7.73
CA GLY A 96 -3.46 4.06 -9.10
C GLY A 96 -2.12 4.75 -9.40
N PRO A 97 -1.96 5.28 -10.61
CA PRO A 97 -0.80 6.05 -10.99
C PRO A 97 -0.66 7.32 -10.13
N VAL A 98 0.56 7.83 -10.02
CA VAL A 98 0.81 9.15 -9.44
C VAL A 98 0.57 10.20 -10.50
N GLU A 99 -0.51 10.95 -10.36
CA GLU A 99 -0.97 11.98 -11.29
C GLU A 99 -0.59 13.38 -10.81
N ARG A 100 -0.17 14.23 -11.73
CA ARG A 100 -0.01 15.66 -11.47
C ARG A 100 -1.31 16.36 -11.78
N LEU A 101 -1.82 17.11 -10.79
CA LEU A 101 -3.01 17.93 -10.98
C LEU A 101 -2.62 19.31 -11.53
N GLY A 102 -3.47 19.83 -12.39
CA GLY A 102 -3.29 21.10 -13.09
C GLY A 102 -4.25 22.19 -12.62
N PRO A 103 -4.26 23.35 -13.29
CA PRO A 103 -5.08 24.50 -12.88
C PRO A 103 -6.60 24.30 -12.99
N ARG A 104 -7.06 23.23 -13.67
CA ARG A 104 -8.48 22.89 -13.81
C ARG A 104 -8.97 21.90 -12.75
N ASP A 105 -8.04 21.30 -12.02
CA ASP A 105 -8.36 20.34 -10.96
C ASP A 105 -8.72 21.07 -9.67
N PRO A 106 -9.49 20.44 -8.77
CA PRO A 106 -9.86 21.04 -7.48
C PRO A 106 -8.62 21.41 -6.65
N VAL A 107 -8.52 22.68 -6.26
CA VAL A 107 -7.34 23.18 -5.53
C VAL A 107 -7.15 22.53 -4.16
N GLU A 108 -8.22 22.01 -3.56
CA GLU A 108 -8.24 21.28 -2.30
C GLU A 108 -7.55 19.91 -2.36
N LEU A 109 -7.26 19.40 -3.57
CA LEU A 109 -6.50 18.16 -3.75
C LEU A 109 -4.98 18.43 -3.85
N GLY A 110 -4.58 19.71 -3.94
CA GLY A 110 -3.17 20.08 -4.10
C GLY A 110 -2.60 19.65 -5.46
N PRO A 111 -1.28 19.45 -5.57
CA PRO A 111 -0.62 19.27 -6.87
C PRO A 111 -0.55 17.81 -7.36
N ILE A 112 -0.91 16.85 -6.52
CA ILE A 112 -0.71 15.41 -6.77
C ILE A 112 -1.95 14.64 -6.30
N TRP A 113 -2.35 13.67 -7.12
CA TRP A 113 -3.35 12.65 -6.81
C TRP A 113 -2.77 11.25 -6.99
N ILE A 114 -3.09 10.34 -6.06
CA ILE A 114 -2.83 8.91 -6.18
C ILE A 114 -4.15 8.21 -5.87
N GLY A 115 -4.82 7.68 -6.90
CA GLY A 115 -6.10 7.00 -6.74
C GLY A 115 -5.98 5.78 -5.83
N LEU A 116 -7.05 5.46 -5.11
CA LEU A 116 -7.17 4.28 -4.24
C LEU A 116 -8.39 3.47 -4.65
N GLU A 117 -8.16 2.23 -5.08
CA GLU A 117 -9.23 1.29 -5.42
C GLU A 117 -9.35 0.23 -4.31
N PRO A 118 -10.48 0.15 -3.58
CA PRO A 118 -10.68 -0.85 -2.53
C PRO A 118 -10.73 -2.26 -3.11
N ARG A 119 -10.05 -3.21 -2.45
CA ARG A 119 -10.09 -4.64 -2.78
C ARG A 119 -11.14 -5.39 -1.96
N PHE A 120 -12.16 -4.70 -1.50
CA PHE A 120 -13.24 -5.22 -0.67
C PHE A 120 -14.55 -4.47 -0.96
N PRO A 121 -15.72 -5.04 -0.64
CA PRO A 121 -17.01 -4.35 -0.84
C PRO A 121 -17.13 -3.11 0.05
N THR A 122 -17.46 -1.97 -0.56
CA THR A 122 -17.74 -0.70 0.15
C THR A 122 -18.61 0.20 -0.73
N GLY A 123 -19.45 1.02 -0.14
CA GLY A 123 -20.18 2.07 -0.84
C GLY A 123 -19.36 3.34 -1.12
N ARG A 124 -18.05 3.33 -0.85
CA ARG A 124 -17.15 4.48 -1.05
C ARG A 124 -16.49 4.41 -2.42
N GLY A 125 -16.44 5.56 -3.09
CA GLY A 125 -15.73 5.73 -4.36
C GLY A 125 -14.94 7.04 -4.38
N HIS A 126 -14.18 7.27 -5.45
CA HIS A 126 -13.33 8.45 -5.64
C HIS A 126 -12.39 8.70 -4.46
N LEU A 127 -11.75 7.62 -3.99
CA LEU A 127 -10.80 7.66 -2.88
C LEU A 127 -9.38 7.87 -3.42
N GLY A 128 -8.54 8.56 -2.64
CA GLY A 128 -7.17 8.82 -3.06
C GLY A 128 -6.28 9.33 -1.94
N ILE A 129 -4.99 9.49 -2.26
CA ILE A 129 -4.00 10.18 -1.44
C ILE A 129 -3.68 11.50 -2.14
N HIS A 130 -3.76 12.60 -1.41
CA HIS A 130 -3.53 13.96 -1.92
C HIS A 130 -3.01 14.88 -0.82
N LEU A 131 -2.68 16.12 -1.12
CA LEU A 131 -2.41 17.15 -0.12
C LEU A 131 -3.75 17.69 0.42
N ASP A 132 -3.87 17.88 1.74
CA ASP A 132 -4.91 18.73 2.32
C ASP A 132 -4.35 20.13 2.62
N PRO A 133 -4.54 21.12 1.73
CA PRO A 133 -4.02 22.46 1.93
C PRO A 133 -4.63 23.19 3.14
N SER A 134 -5.77 22.71 3.63
CA SER A 134 -6.51 23.27 4.79
C SER A 134 -6.06 22.65 6.12
N ALA A 135 -5.29 21.55 6.09
CA ALA A 135 -4.88 20.83 7.28
C ALA A 135 -4.22 21.76 8.30
N ASN A 136 -4.73 21.75 9.53
CA ASN A 136 -4.30 22.59 10.65
C ASN A 136 -4.37 24.12 10.39
N ARG A 137 -5.20 24.57 9.43
CA ARG A 137 -5.29 26.01 9.06
C ARG A 137 -6.69 26.60 9.26
N ASN A 138 -7.74 25.86 8.95
CA ASN A 138 -9.12 26.37 9.01
C ASN A 138 -10.13 25.21 9.12
N SER A 139 -11.42 25.54 9.16
CA SER A 139 -12.53 24.59 9.29
C SER A 139 -12.70 23.61 8.12
N ASN A 140 -12.02 23.85 7.00
CA ASN A 140 -12.00 22.89 5.88
C ASN A 140 -10.99 21.77 6.07
N SER A 141 -10.16 21.82 7.13
CA SER A 141 -9.22 20.76 7.50
C SER A 141 -9.90 19.38 7.57
N GLY A 142 -9.17 18.35 7.21
CA GLY A 142 -9.68 16.99 7.07
C GLY A 142 -10.35 16.75 5.72
N THR A 143 -10.42 15.49 5.31
CA THR A 143 -10.89 15.07 3.98
C THR A 143 -12.34 14.61 4.01
N LEU A 144 -12.87 14.27 2.84
CA LEU A 144 -14.16 13.57 2.73
C LEU A 144 -14.01 12.04 2.81
N GLY A 145 -12.81 11.56 3.24
CA GLY A 145 -12.49 10.15 3.39
C GLY A 145 -11.26 9.69 2.61
N CYS A 146 -10.62 10.59 1.87
CA CYS A 146 -9.29 10.39 1.30
C CYS A 146 -8.21 10.43 2.38
N VAL A 147 -6.97 10.15 2.02
CA VAL A 147 -5.78 10.38 2.85
C VAL A 147 -5.16 11.71 2.45
N GLY A 148 -5.25 12.71 3.32
CA GLY A 148 -4.70 14.04 3.11
C GLY A 148 -3.34 14.21 3.79
N LEU A 149 -2.26 14.42 3.02
CA LEU A 149 -0.96 14.81 3.56
C LEU A 149 -1.07 16.23 4.13
N ILE A 150 -0.42 16.49 5.26
CA ILE A 150 -0.47 17.81 5.93
C ILE A 150 0.52 18.78 5.28
N HIS A 151 1.67 18.28 4.82
CA HIS A 151 2.77 19.08 4.29
C HIS A 151 2.99 18.81 2.79
N ARG A 152 3.16 19.89 2.02
CA ARG A 152 3.34 19.83 0.56
C ARG A 152 4.62 19.09 0.15
N ASP A 153 5.72 19.33 0.83
CA ASP A 153 7.01 18.68 0.59
C ASP A 153 6.95 17.18 0.88
N GLU A 154 6.23 16.79 1.92
CA GLU A 154 5.98 15.37 2.22
C GLU A 154 5.12 14.70 1.15
N MET A 155 4.11 15.38 0.59
CA MET A 155 3.34 14.86 -0.53
C MET A 155 4.21 14.64 -1.77
N LEU A 156 5.07 15.57 -2.10
CA LEU A 156 6.00 15.45 -3.23
C LEU A 156 7.02 14.32 -3.00
N LYS A 157 7.54 14.20 -1.77
CA LYS A 157 8.44 13.11 -1.35
C LYS A 157 7.76 11.75 -1.46
N LEU A 158 6.54 11.62 -0.92
CA LEU A 158 5.76 10.38 -0.99
C LEU A 158 5.51 9.98 -2.45
N ALA A 159 5.05 10.90 -3.29
CA ALA A 159 4.78 10.67 -4.71
C ALA A 159 6.02 10.14 -5.46
N SER A 160 7.18 10.75 -5.20
CA SER A 160 8.46 10.30 -5.77
C SER A 160 8.83 8.88 -5.31
N LEU A 161 8.64 8.58 -4.03
CA LEU A 161 8.93 7.26 -3.45
C LEU A 161 7.98 6.18 -3.99
N VAL A 162 6.68 6.47 -4.09
CA VAL A 162 5.67 5.56 -4.66
C VAL A 162 6.05 5.16 -6.08
N LYS A 163 6.43 6.13 -6.93
CA LYS A 163 6.91 5.87 -8.30
C LYS A 163 8.18 5.02 -8.32
N ARG A 164 9.22 5.43 -7.60
CA ARG A 164 10.53 4.77 -7.63
C ARG A 164 10.50 3.35 -7.08
N ARG A 165 9.73 3.12 -6.01
CA ARG A 165 9.62 1.81 -5.35
C ARG A 165 8.48 0.96 -5.89
N LYS A 166 7.76 1.45 -6.92
CA LYS A 166 6.63 0.77 -7.57
C LYS A 166 5.60 0.29 -6.54
N VAL A 167 5.25 1.16 -5.58
CA VAL A 167 4.29 0.84 -4.53
C VAL A 167 2.90 0.69 -5.13
N GLN A 168 2.27 -0.46 -4.93
CA GLN A 168 0.97 -0.79 -5.53
C GLN A 168 -0.14 -1.03 -4.50
N THR A 169 0.20 -1.02 -3.21
CA THR A 169 -0.74 -1.42 -2.16
C THR A 169 -0.70 -0.45 -0.99
N LEU A 170 -1.89 -0.08 -0.50
CA LEU A 170 -2.12 0.54 0.80
C LEU A 170 -2.93 -0.44 1.66
N VAL A 171 -2.51 -0.64 2.90
CA VAL A 171 -3.28 -1.33 3.94
C VAL A 171 -3.72 -0.30 4.98
N VAL A 172 -5.01 -0.23 5.23
CA VAL A 172 -5.60 0.62 6.28
C VAL A 172 -5.93 -0.26 7.47
N LEU A 173 -5.34 0.04 8.62
CA LEU A 173 -5.60 -0.65 9.88
C LEU A 173 -6.83 -0.06 10.59
N GLU A 174 -7.40 -0.81 11.51
CA GLU A 174 -8.50 -0.33 12.37
C GLU A 174 -8.03 0.66 13.43
#